data_ff86b88576b6316f9332aedaccb25a72
#
_entry.id   ff86b88576b6316f9332aedaccb25a72
#
_cell.length_a   1.000
_cell.length_b   1.000
_cell.length_c   1.000
_cell.angle_alpha   90.00
_cell.angle_beta   90.00
_cell.angle_gamma   90.00
#
_symmetry.space_group_name_H-M   'P 1'
#
loop_
_entity.id
_entity.type
_entity.pdbx_description
1 polymer ?
#
loop_
_entity_poly.entity_id
_entity_poly.type
_entity_poly.pdbx_seq_one_letter_code
_entity_poly.pdbx_strand_id
1 'polypeptide(L)'
;MRHHTLLIREYVQKREYDQLLAYLTQYDEDVEKWKVKDISRNLAVNSILLAYAKKARRQNIQVAMDIRLGENLPIRDIDWIAILANMFENAIHGCIGSGQPQQVIDIYISQKKNKVIIQCQNTSSKEVIFRKGLPQSDKGGGMGVASIIKAVSRYEGETDFSVQDGMFITRILLNLT
;
A
#
# COMPACT_ATOMS: atom_id res chain seq x y z
N MET A 1 -3.28 -17.51 -12.88
CA MET A 1 -2.74 -16.14 -13.07
C MET A 1 -2.26 -15.82 -14.48
N ARG A 2 -1.62 -16.71 -15.24
CA ARG A 2 -1.08 -16.40 -16.60
C ARG A 2 -2.15 -16.03 -17.64
N HIS A 3 -3.35 -16.63 -17.60
CA HIS A 3 -4.40 -16.39 -18.60
C HIS A 3 -5.02 -14.99 -18.54
N HIS A 4 -5.24 -14.42 -17.35
CA HIS A 4 -5.78 -13.06 -17.18
C HIS A 4 -4.84 -11.99 -17.72
N THR A 5 -3.53 -12.14 -17.46
CA THR A 5 -2.52 -11.19 -17.97
C THR A 5 -2.44 -11.20 -19.49
N LEU A 6 -2.63 -12.37 -20.13
CA LEU A 6 -2.66 -12.48 -21.58
C LEU A 6 -3.88 -11.77 -22.18
N LEU A 7 -5.06 -11.97 -21.59
CA LEU A 7 -6.29 -11.35 -22.07
C LEU A 7 -6.26 -9.82 -21.92
N ILE A 8 -5.78 -9.32 -20.77
CA ILE A 8 -5.57 -7.88 -20.56
C ILE A 8 -4.64 -7.30 -21.63
N ARG A 9 -3.51 -7.98 -21.90
CA ARG A 9 -2.55 -7.55 -22.93
C ARG A 9 -3.19 -7.51 -24.30
N GLU A 10 -4.01 -8.50 -24.65
CA GLU A 10 -4.70 -8.58 -25.94
C GLU A 10 -5.67 -7.42 -26.15
N TYR A 11 -6.51 -7.10 -25.15
CA TYR A 11 -7.40 -5.94 -25.19
C TYR A 11 -6.64 -4.62 -25.33
N VAL A 12 -5.53 -4.45 -24.61
CA VAL A 12 -4.68 -3.25 -24.73
C VAL A 12 -4.07 -3.14 -26.13
N GLN A 13 -3.55 -4.25 -26.69
CA GLN A 13 -2.96 -4.26 -28.04
C GLN A 13 -3.98 -3.93 -29.13
N LYS A 14 -5.22 -4.42 -28.98
CA LYS A 14 -6.32 -4.15 -29.90
C LYS A 14 -7.02 -2.81 -29.67
N ARG A 15 -6.62 -2.05 -28.63
CA ARG A 15 -7.25 -0.80 -28.18
C ARG A 15 -8.73 -0.95 -27.84
N GLU A 16 -9.15 -2.14 -27.43
CA GLU A 16 -10.52 -2.48 -27.04
C GLU A 16 -10.74 -2.14 -25.56
N TYR A 17 -10.62 -0.86 -25.21
CA TYR A 17 -10.64 -0.39 -23.82
C TYR A 17 -11.98 -0.59 -23.11
N ASP A 18 -13.10 -0.49 -23.85
CA ASP A 18 -14.42 -0.71 -23.27
C ASP A 18 -14.61 -2.18 -22.86
N GLN A 19 -14.12 -3.12 -23.69
CA GLN A 19 -14.15 -4.55 -23.38
C GLN A 19 -13.20 -4.89 -22.24
N LEU A 20 -12.04 -4.24 -22.19
CA LEU A 20 -11.12 -4.37 -21.06
C LEU A 20 -11.76 -3.89 -19.77
N LEU A 21 -12.41 -2.73 -19.79
CA LEU A 21 -13.12 -2.20 -18.62
C LEU A 21 -14.25 -3.15 -18.18
N ALA A 22 -15.06 -3.64 -19.09
CA ALA A 22 -16.11 -4.61 -18.79
C ALA A 22 -15.54 -5.91 -18.18
N TYR A 23 -14.44 -6.41 -18.73
CA TYR A 23 -13.73 -7.57 -18.20
C TYR A 23 -13.19 -7.34 -16.79
N LEU A 24 -12.57 -6.20 -16.54
CA LEU A 24 -12.06 -5.83 -15.21
C LEU A 24 -13.20 -5.59 -14.21
N THR A 25 -14.33 -5.04 -14.66
CA THR A 25 -15.52 -4.81 -13.82
C THR A 25 -16.16 -6.12 -13.35
N GLN A 26 -16.17 -7.18 -14.19
CA GLN A 26 -16.63 -8.51 -13.77
C GLN A 26 -15.77 -9.10 -12.64
N TYR A 27 -14.51 -8.69 -12.53
CA TYR A 27 -13.61 -9.07 -11.44
C TYR A 27 -13.78 -8.19 -10.19
N ASP A 28 -14.30 -6.99 -10.36
CA ASP A 28 -14.43 -6.01 -9.28
C ASP A 28 -15.82 -5.39 -9.30
N GLU A 29 -16.85 -6.20 -8.94
CA GLU A 29 -18.28 -5.80 -8.93
C GLU A 29 -18.62 -4.49 -8.21
N ASP A 30 -17.61 -3.83 -7.62
CA ASP A 30 -17.74 -2.64 -6.81
C ASP A 30 -17.12 -1.35 -7.40
N VAL A 31 -16.60 -1.36 -8.61
CA VAL A 31 -15.92 -0.18 -9.19
C VAL A 31 -16.87 1.00 -9.45
N GLU A 32 -18.15 0.76 -9.70
CA GLU A 32 -19.07 1.83 -10.12
C GLU A 32 -19.61 2.77 -9.02
N LYS A 33 -19.43 2.47 -7.75
CA LYS A 33 -20.09 3.25 -6.66
C LYS A 33 -19.28 4.37 -6.03
N TRP A 34 -18.04 4.59 -6.43
CA TRP A 34 -17.18 5.53 -5.74
C TRP A 34 -16.60 6.61 -6.68
N LYS A 35 -17.28 7.76 -6.78
CA LYS A 35 -16.61 9.03 -7.07
C LYS A 35 -15.74 9.39 -5.86
N VAL A 36 -14.61 8.71 -5.72
CA VAL A 36 -13.66 9.04 -4.68
C VAL A 36 -12.85 10.23 -5.15
N LYS A 37 -12.86 11.29 -4.34
CA LYS A 37 -12.00 12.46 -4.54
C LYS A 37 -10.55 11.97 -4.64
N ASP A 38 -9.84 12.37 -5.68
CA ASP A 38 -8.44 12.02 -5.86
C ASP A 38 -7.64 12.34 -4.60
N ILE A 39 -6.97 11.32 -4.06
CA ILE A 39 -6.14 11.44 -2.86
C ILE A 39 -4.74 11.92 -3.26
N SER A 40 -4.30 11.55 -4.45
CA SER A 40 -2.99 11.90 -5.00
C SER A 40 -3.10 12.18 -6.50
N ARG A 41 -2.29 13.13 -6.98
CA ARG A 41 -2.14 13.39 -8.43
C ARG A 41 -1.31 12.32 -9.14
N ASN A 42 -0.52 11.55 -8.41
CA ASN A 42 0.20 10.39 -8.96
C ASN A 42 -0.79 9.22 -9.11
N LEU A 43 -1.03 8.80 -10.36
CA LEU A 43 -2.06 7.82 -10.71
C LEU A 43 -1.83 6.46 -10.03
N ALA A 44 -0.60 5.95 -10.02
CA ALA A 44 -0.28 4.65 -9.41
C ALA A 44 -0.53 4.69 -7.89
N VAL A 45 -0.04 5.74 -7.21
CA VAL A 45 -0.26 5.95 -5.78
C VAL A 45 -1.75 6.07 -5.48
N ASN A 46 -2.47 6.93 -6.23
CA ASN A 46 -3.90 7.13 -6.04
C ASN A 46 -4.69 5.81 -6.12
N SER A 47 -4.45 5.03 -7.18
CA SER A 47 -5.13 3.76 -7.41
C SER A 47 -4.90 2.75 -6.28
N ILE A 48 -3.65 2.64 -5.80
CA ILE A 48 -3.31 1.72 -4.71
C ILE A 48 -3.98 2.17 -3.40
N LEU A 49 -3.85 3.44 -3.04
CA LEU A 49 -4.41 3.99 -1.81
C LEU A 49 -5.93 3.79 -1.75
N LEU A 50 -6.63 4.05 -2.86
CA LEU A 50 -8.08 3.87 -2.96
C LEU A 50 -8.49 2.40 -2.81
N ALA A 51 -7.82 1.50 -3.53
CA ALA A 51 -8.13 0.06 -3.48
C ALA A 51 -7.96 -0.50 -2.07
N TYR A 52 -6.85 -0.16 -1.40
CA TYR A 52 -6.57 -0.67 -0.07
C TYR A 52 -7.40 0.01 1.03
N ALA A 53 -7.71 1.31 0.89
CA ALA A 53 -8.66 1.97 1.79
C ALA A 53 -10.03 1.30 1.75
N LYS A 54 -10.52 0.94 0.56
CA LYS A 54 -11.76 0.18 0.37
C LYS A 54 -11.66 -1.19 1.05
N LYS A 55 -10.55 -1.92 0.84
CA LYS A 55 -10.30 -3.24 1.46
C LYS A 55 -10.32 -3.14 3.00
N ALA A 56 -9.66 -2.15 3.60
CA ALA A 56 -9.63 -1.92 5.03
C ALA A 56 -11.02 -1.59 5.59
N ARG A 57 -11.77 -0.70 4.94
CA ARG A 57 -13.13 -0.33 5.36
C ARG A 57 -14.10 -1.51 5.34
N ARG A 58 -13.98 -2.44 4.40
CA ARG A 58 -14.76 -3.70 4.38
C ARG A 58 -14.50 -4.58 5.61
N GLN A 59 -13.37 -4.38 6.28
CA GLN A 59 -13.00 -5.04 7.53
C GLN A 59 -13.33 -4.18 8.77
N ASN A 60 -14.13 -3.11 8.61
CA ASN A 60 -14.48 -2.14 9.66
C ASN A 60 -13.26 -1.38 10.23
N ILE A 61 -12.17 -1.27 9.46
CA ILE A 61 -10.98 -0.53 9.83
C ILE A 61 -11.14 0.92 9.36
N GLN A 62 -10.97 1.89 10.27
CA GLN A 62 -10.94 3.31 9.93
C GLN A 62 -9.62 3.66 9.25
N VAL A 63 -9.66 4.42 8.16
CA VAL A 63 -8.46 4.82 7.42
C VAL A 63 -8.45 6.34 7.28
N ALA A 64 -7.37 6.96 7.76
CA ALA A 64 -7.05 8.36 7.53
C ALA A 64 -5.80 8.47 6.64
N MET A 65 -5.77 9.49 5.77
CA MET A 65 -4.67 9.71 4.83
C MET A 65 -4.37 11.20 4.68
N ASP A 66 -3.08 11.55 4.76
CA ASP A 66 -2.54 12.86 4.42
C ASP A 66 -1.43 12.66 3.35
N ILE A 67 -1.74 12.99 2.10
CA ILE A 67 -0.89 12.70 0.95
C ILE A 67 -0.50 14.00 0.26
N ARG A 68 0.79 14.30 0.22
CA ARG A 68 1.37 15.52 -0.33
C ARG A 68 2.52 15.17 -1.29
N LEU A 69 2.15 14.66 -2.45
CA LEU A 69 3.06 14.23 -3.52
C LEU A 69 2.86 15.06 -4.78
N GLY A 70 3.95 15.30 -5.51
CA GLY A 70 3.90 15.77 -6.89
C GLY A 70 3.39 14.71 -7.85
N GLU A 71 3.04 15.13 -9.08
CA GLU A 71 2.51 14.24 -10.12
C GLU A 71 3.57 13.26 -10.64
N ASN A 72 4.72 13.81 -10.99
CA ASN A 72 5.80 13.08 -11.65
C ASN A 72 6.99 12.93 -10.71
N LEU A 73 7.09 11.76 -10.10
CA LEU A 73 8.21 11.41 -9.27
C LEU A 73 9.08 10.35 -9.97
N PRO A 74 10.41 10.39 -9.83
CA PRO A 74 11.30 9.39 -10.42
C PRO A 74 11.26 8.06 -9.63
N ILE A 75 10.05 7.59 -9.32
CA ILE A 75 9.77 6.33 -8.63
C ILE A 75 8.90 5.49 -9.56
N ARG A 76 9.33 4.27 -9.85
CA ARG A 76 8.61 3.37 -10.76
C ARG A 76 7.30 2.91 -10.12
N ASP A 77 6.26 2.77 -10.91
CA ASP A 77 4.94 2.30 -10.44
C ASP A 77 5.03 0.94 -9.74
N ILE A 78 5.87 0.04 -10.25
CA ILE A 78 6.08 -1.28 -9.63
C ILE A 78 6.67 -1.19 -8.22
N ASP A 79 7.49 -0.17 -7.93
CA ASP A 79 8.06 0.06 -6.62
C ASP A 79 7.03 0.72 -5.68
N TRP A 80 6.20 1.63 -6.19
CA TRP A 80 5.03 2.13 -5.46
C TRP A 80 4.10 0.99 -5.04
N ILE A 81 3.79 0.07 -5.97
CA ILE A 81 2.98 -1.11 -5.66
C ILE A 81 3.65 -1.96 -4.58
N ALA A 82 4.95 -2.25 -4.74
CA ALA A 82 5.69 -3.09 -3.79
C ALA A 82 5.73 -2.48 -2.38
N ILE A 83 5.83 -1.16 -2.27
CA ILE A 83 5.87 -0.46 -0.98
C ILE A 83 4.47 -0.36 -0.39
N LEU A 84 3.54 0.30 -1.10
CA LEU A 84 2.23 0.66 -0.53
C LEU A 84 1.33 -0.54 -0.34
N ALA A 85 1.28 -1.48 -1.30
CA ALA A 85 0.44 -2.65 -1.18
C ALA A 85 0.86 -3.54 0.01
N ASN A 86 2.17 -3.83 0.13
CA ASN A 86 2.66 -4.63 1.26
C ASN A 86 2.51 -3.91 2.61
N MET A 87 2.71 -2.59 2.62
CA MET A 87 2.50 -1.78 3.83
C MET A 87 1.04 -1.85 4.30
N PHE A 88 0.08 -1.68 3.39
CA PHE A 88 -1.35 -1.80 3.70
C PHE A 88 -1.76 -3.22 4.11
N GLU A 89 -1.26 -4.25 3.41
CA GLU A 89 -1.54 -5.65 3.77
C GLU A 89 -1.08 -5.92 5.21
N ASN A 90 0.12 -5.49 5.56
CA ASN A 90 0.65 -5.63 6.91
C ASN A 90 -0.21 -4.87 7.93
N ALA A 91 -0.62 -3.64 7.60
CA ALA A 91 -1.45 -2.81 8.47
C ALA A 91 -2.84 -3.43 8.70
N ILE A 92 -3.50 -3.93 7.65
CA ILE A 92 -4.80 -4.61 7.75
C ILE A 92 -4.66 -5.88 8.60
N HIS A 93 -3.64 -6.70 8.36
CA HIS A 93 -3.39 -7.91 9.14
C HIS A 93 -3.09 -7.57 10.61
N GLY A 94 -2.31 -6.53 10.87
CA GLY A 94 -2.02 -6.04 12.22
C GLY A 94 -3.29 -5.60 12.96
N CYS A 95 -4.16 -4.83 12.29
CA CYS A 95 -5.46 -4.42 12.85
C CYS A 95 -6.33 -5.63 13.19
N ILE A 96 -6.54 -6.56 12.26
CA ILE A 96 -7.36 -7.75 12.47
C ILE A 96 -6.77 -8.61 13.59
N GLY A 97 -5.45 -8.81 13.61
CA GLY A 97 -4.75 -9.61 14.62
C GLY A 97 -4.69 -8.95 16.00
N SER A 98 -4.96 -7.66 16.11
CA SER A 98 -4.90 -6.92 17.38
C SER A 98 -6.00 -7.32 18.37
N GLY A 99 -7.15 -7.80 17.86
CA GLY A 99 -8.33 -8.05 18.66
C GLY A 99 -8.96 -6.80 19.31
N GLN A 100 -8.47 -5.60 18.95
CA GLN A 100 -8.96 -4.34 19.51
C GLN A 100 -10.32 -3.98 18.92
N PRO A 101 -11.25 -3.41 19.72
CA PRO A 101 -12.58 -3.03 19.23
C PRO A 101 -12.52 -1.85 18.25
N GLN A 102 -11.54 -0.99 18.37
CA GLN A 102 -11.30 0.14 17.47
C GLN A 102 -10.02 -0.11 16.69
N GLN A 103 -10.15 -0.21 15.38
CA GLN A 103 -9.05 -0.48 14.46
C GLN A 103 -8.86 0.70 13.53
N VAL A 104 -7.64 1.22 13.50
CA VAL A 104 -7.30 2.41 12.69
C VAL A 104 -6.03 2.16 11.89
N ILE A 105 -5.97 2.77 10.70
CA ILE A 105 -4.78 2.89 9.86
C ILE A 105 -4.62 4.34 9.48
N ASP A 106 -3.48 4.95 9.83
CA ASP A 106 -3.13 6.32 9.48
C ASP A 106 -1.94 6.31 8.51
N ILE A 107 -2.09 6.99 7.39
CA ILE A 107 -1.06 7.06 6.35
C ILE A 107 -0.70 8.51 6.09
N TYR A 108 0.58 8.76 6.18
CA TYR A 108 1.19 10.03 5.82
C TYR A 108 2.23 9.81 4.74
N ILE A 109 2.11 10.53 3.62
CA ILE A 109 3.10 10.53 2.53
C ILE A 109 3.38 11.97 2.15
N SER A 110 4.65 12.37 2.18
CA SER A 110 5.04 13.73 1.83
C SER A 110 6.33 13.75 1.05
N GLN A 111 6.34 14.55 -0.01
CA GLN A 111 7.56 14.91 -0.74
C GLN A 111 8.13 16.20 -0.16
N LYS A 112 9.43 16.18 0.14
CA LYS A 112 10.21 17.37 0.51
C LYS A 112 11.49 17.41 -0.31
N LYS A 113 11.58 18.36 -1.23
CA LYS A 113 12.72 18.45 -2.17
C LYS A 113 12.92 17.11 -2.90
N ASN A 114 14.10 16.53 -2.77
CA ASN A 114 14.49 15.24 -3.36
C ASN A 114 14.26 14.03 -2.43
N LYS A 115 13.32 14.12 -1.49
CA LYS A 115 13.00 13.03 -0.58
C LYS A 115 11.51 12.78 -0.51
N VAL A 116 11.12 11.52 -0.41
CA VAL A 116 9.76 11.09 -0.07
C VAL A 116 9.78 10.39 1.27
N ILE A 117 8.93 10.85 2.16
CA ILE A 117 8.70 10.26 3.48
C ILE A 117 7.35 9.56 3.43
N ILE A 118 7.32 8.30 3.82
CA ILE A 118 6.10 7.49 3.95
C ILE A 118 6.03 7.01 5.39
N GLN A 119 4.91 7.23 6.05
CA GLN A 119 4.63 6.67 7.37
C GLN A 119 3.26 6.00 7.35
N CYS A 120 3.18 4.80 7.87
CA CYS A 120 1.95 4.11 8.16
C CYS A 120 1.93 3.72 9.64
N GLN A 121 0.83 4.03 10.31
CA GLN A 121 0.59 3.58 11.68
C GLN A 121 -0.69 2.77 11.67
N ASN A 122 -0.71 1.67 12.37
CA ASN A 122 -1.92 0.86 12.50
C ASN A 122 -2.04 0.24 13.89
N THR A 123 -3.28 0.07 14.33
CA THR A 123 -3.58 -0.70 15.54
C THR A 123 -2.94 -2.08 15.44
N SER A 124 -2.24 -2.50 16.49
CA SER A 124 -1.52 -3.76 16.53
C SER A 124 -1.64 -4.42 17.91
N SER A 125 -1.34 -5.70 17.99
CA SER A 125 -1.12 -6.37 19.28
C SER A 125 0.16 -5.81 19.94
N LYS A 126 0.24 -5.92 21.27
CA LYS A 126 1.44 -5.52 22.01
C LYS A 126 2.66 -6.43 21.76
N GLU A 127 2.43 -7.61 21.21
CA GLU A 127 3.44 -8.68 21.08
C GLU A 127 3.91 -8.84 19.62
N VAL A 128 4.50 -7.79 19.06
CA VAL A 128 5.20 -7.93 17.77
C VAL A 128 6.64 -8.34 18.01
N ILE A 129 7.03 -9.50 17.50
CA ILE A 129 8.39 -10.02 17.65
C ILE A 129 9.29 -9.38 16.57
N PHE A 130 10.43 -8.87 16.99
CA PHE A 130 11.44 -8.34 16.08
C PHE A 130 12.70 -9.22 16.08
N ARG A 131 13.26 -9.48 14.90
CA ARG A 131 14.60 -10.08 14.75
C ARG A 131 15.45 -9.18 13.87
N LYS A 132 16.61 -8.80 14.35
CA LYS A 132 17.53 -7.86 13.64
C LYS A 132 16.82 -6.57 13.17
N GLY A 133 15.94 -6.01 13.99
CA GLY A 133 15.18 -4.80 13.66
C GLY A 133 14.00 -5.00 12.68
N LEU A 134 13.73 -6.23 12.23
CA LEU A 134 12.64 -6.54 11.31
C LEU A 134 11.51 -7.29 12.01
N PRO A 135 10.25 -6.90 11.78
CA PRO A 135 9.10 -7.61 12.34
C PRO A 135 9.00 -9.01 11.76
N GLN A 136 8.71 -9.98 12.61
CA GLN A 136 8.48 -11.37 12.22
C GLN A 136 6.99 -11.63 12.09
N SER A 137 6.61 -12.44 11.09
CA SER A 137 5.25 -12.91 10.93
C SER A 137 5.09 -14.28 11.62
N ASP A 138 4.07 -14.42 12.43
CA ASP A 138 3.72 -15.70 13.09
C ASP A 138 3.38 -16.82 12.09
N LYS A 139 3.05 -16.46 10.86
CA LYS A 139 2.63 -17.38 9.78
C LYS A 139 3.70 -17.65 8.71
N GLY A 140 4.97 -17.36 8.98
CA GLY A 140 6.08 -17.69 8.08
C GLY A 140 6.16 -16.87 6.80
N GLY A 141 5.47 -15.72 6.71
CA GLY A 141 5.29 -14.94 5.48
C GLY A 141 6.09 -13.63 5.39
N GLY A 142 7.32 -13.54 5.84
CA GLY A 142 8.14 -12.31 5.80
C GLY A 142 8.39 -11.67 4.42
N MET A 143 7.72 -12.12 3.36
CA MET A 143 7.90 -11.62 1.99
C MET A 143 7.47 -10.17 1.79
N GLY A 144 6.46 -9.70 2.50
CA GLY A 144 5.96 -8.32 2.36
C GLY A 144 6.99 -7.29 2.82
N VAL A 145 7.55 -7.48 4.02
CA VAL A 145 8.61 -6.61 4.56
C VAL A 145 9.86 -6.66 3.68
N ALA A 146 10.28 -7.85 3.24
CA ALA A 146 11.42 -8.01 2.34
C ALA A 146 11.19 -7.30 0.99
N SER A 147 9.96 -7.33 0.47
CA SER A 147 9.58 -6.62 -0.77
C SER A 147 9.67 -5.11 -0.61
N ILE A 148 9.20 -4.57 0.53
CA ILE A 148 9.33 -3.15 0.88
C ILE A 148 10.82 -2.77 0.90
N ILE A 149 11.64 -3.46 1.68
CA ILE A 149 13.08 -3.18 1.82
C ILE A 149 13.77 -3.20 0.46
N LYS A 150 13.50 -4.22 -0.37
CA LYS A 150 14.07 -4.35 -1.72
C LYS A 150 13.66 -3.19 -2.64
N ALA A 151 12.42 -2.71 -2.56
CA ALA A 151 11.99 -1.56 -3.35
C ALA A 151 12.65 -0.27 -2.86
N VAL A 152 12.69 -0.06 -1.54
CA VAL A 152 13.28 1.13 -0.90
C VAL A 152 14.79 1.23 -1.17
N SER A 153 15.52 0.11 -1.15
CA SER A 153 16.97 0.11 -1.39
C SER A 153 17.38 0.61 -2.78
N ARG A 154 16.48 0.56 -3.79
CA ARG A 154 16.73 1.12 -5.13
C ARG A 154 16.84 2.65 -5.15
N TYR A 155 16.31 3.28 -4.13
CA TYR A 155 16.30 4.74 -3.95
C TYR A 155 17.25 5.16 -2.83
N GLU A 156 18.24 4.35 -2.50
CA GLU A 156 19.16 4.58 -1.38
C GLU A 156 18.39 4.99 -0.11
N GLY A 157 17.23 4.38 0.06
CA GLY A 157 16.25 4.71 1.10
C GLY A 157 16.46 3.90 2.36
N GLU A 158 15.72 4.28 3.39
CA GLU A 158 15.76 3.67 4.71
C GLU A 158 14.36 3.20 5.12
N THR A 159 14.31 2.13 5.93
CA THR A 159 13.08 1.62 6.53
C THR A 159 13.26 1.47 8.03
N ASP A 160 12.26 1.89 8.79
CA ASP A 160 12.19 1.69 10.23
C ASP A 160 10.82 1.07 10.58
N PHE A 161 10.85 0.11 11.50
CA PHE A 161 9.67 -0.55 12.02
C PHE A 161 9.71 -0.53 13.54
N SER A 162 8.63 -0.09 14.16
CA SER A 162 8.53 0.01 15.62
C SER A 162 7.11 -0.25 16.11
N VAL A 163 6.99 -0.50 17.41
CA VAL A 163 5.69 -0.56 18.11
C VAL A 163 5.72 0.45 19.23
N GLN A 164 4.73 1.31 19.29
CA GLN A 164 4.57 2.28 20.33
C GLN A 164 3.07 2.43 20.67
N ASP A 165 2.73 2.38 21.95
CA ASP A 165 1.37 2.61 22.46
C ASP A 165 0.28 1.75 21.77
N GLY A 166 0.61 0.48 21.42
CA GLY A 166 -0.30 -0.43 20.73
C GLY A 166 -0.48 -0.15 19.23
N MET A 167 0.36 0.72 18.69
CA MET A 167 0.43 1.02 17.25
C MET A 167 1.70 0.43 16.65
N PHE A 168 1.57 -0.29 15.54
CA PHE A 168 2.70 -0.66 14.70
C PHE A 168 2.99 0.49 13.74
N ILE A 169 4.24 0.89 13.66
CA ILE A 169 4.66 2.05 12.87
C ILE A 169 5.69 1.60 11.84
N THR A 170 5.40 1.85 10.58
CA THR A 170 6.34 1.70 9.46
C THR A 170 6.75 3.10 8.98
N ARG A 171 8.04 3.37 8.93
CA ARG A 171 8.61 4.60 8.36
C ARG A 171 9.53 4.26 7.21
N ILE A 172 9.40 5.00 6.12
CA ILE A 172 10.19 4.81 4.91
C ILE A 172 10.68 6.16 4.42
N LEU A 173 11.95 6.24 4.09
CA LEU A 173 12.55 7.37 3.40
C LEU A 173 13.04 6.91 2.04
N LEU A 174 12.68 7.63 0.98
CA LEU A 174 13.22 7.43 -0.37
C LEU A 174 13.99 8.68 -0.77
N ASN A 175 15.16 8.52 -1.38
CA ASN A 175 15.92 9.60 -1.97
C ASN A 175 15.62 9.64 -3.48
N LEU A 176 15.22 10.81 -3.96
CA LEU A 176 14.96 11.06 -5.38
C LEU A 176 16.23 11.63 -6.00
N THR A 177 16.92 10.84 -6.78
CA THR A 177 18.10 11.28 -7.55
C THR A 177 17.67 11.86 -8.89
#